data_819a71a018986ed681c8a741c2304d8d
#
_entry.id   819a71a018986ed681c8a741c2304d8d
#
_cell.length_a   1.000
_cell.length_b   1.000
_cell.length_c   1.000
_cell.angle_alpha   90.00
_cell.angle_beta   90.00
_cell.angle_gamma   90.00
#
_symmetry.space_group_name_H-M   'P 1'
#
loop_
_entity.id
_entity.type
_entity.pdbx_description
1 polymer ?
#
loop_
_entity_poly.entity_id
_entity_poly.type
_entity_poly.pdbx_seq_one_letter_code
_entity_poly.pdbx_strand_id
1 'polypeptide(L)'
;VVGNHDVEALPRLVDRIPGLEILGAGGQWESRVLEVDGKPAAELVGWSFPERRVSTSPVAELVGTPLAATNLPRIGLLHGDLDASGGSYAPFTSSELKDAGLDAWLLGHIHKPSFSLDSSIGVPCGYLGSLVGLSPKESGRRGPWLLEVDATGKLSAEHLAIAPLHWQHLEMAVGESDTVLDVADNLSKLAESSARQLAELSTQPRLLGLRIRLTGRSRNRESIAEWCAAGDWAAATEWAGETAFFVNKITDSLELALDLQELSIGDDPLALMAQKLLVLKQGGEPRQALLTAARQSMQGVAENGSWSKLDDLRDAEDPLADVALIETLTRAGNGALEALLAQRGQREQVTA
;
A
#
# COMPACT_ATOMS: atom_id res chain seq x y z
N VAL A 1 -7.90 24.66 3.73
CA VAL A 1 -8.87 24.02 4.66
C VAL A 1 -8.13 23.25 5.74
N VAL A 2 -8.74 23.15 6.92
CA VAL A 2 -8.20 22.43 8.08
C VAL A 2 -8.67 20.97 8.02
N GLY A 3 -7.73 20.02 8.15
CA GLY A 3 -8.03 18.60 8.27
C GLY A 3 -8.23 18.17 9.74
N ASN A 4 -8.66 16.93 9.95
CA ASN A 4 -8.96 16.35 11.27
C ASN A 4 -7.76 16.33 12.24
N HIS A 5 -6.53 16.29 11.73
CA HIS A 5 -5.30 16.38 12.54
C HIS A 5 -4.86 17.82 12.82
N ASP A 6 -5.33 18.80 12.05
CA ASP A 6 -4.82 20.16 12.03
C ASP A 6 -5.67 21.14 12.85
N VAL A 7 -6.83 20.72 13.36
CA VAL A 7 -7.83 21.57 14.04
C VAL A 7 -7.27 22.41 15.19
N GLU A 8 -6.23 21.93 15.86
CA GLU A 8 -5.60 22.66 16.96
C GLU A 8 -4.37 23.46 16.54
N ALA A 9 -3.66 22.99 15.51
CA ALA A 9 -2.36 23.53 15.12
C ALA A 9 -2.47 24.62 14.04
N LEU A 10 -3.17 24.34 12.95
CA LEU A 10 -3.21 25.24 11.80
C LEU A 10 -3.87 26.58 12.09
N PRO A 11 -4.98 26.67 12.85
CA PRO A 11 -5.57 27.98 13.20
C PRO A 11 -4.63 28.88 14.00
N ARG A 12 -3.74 28.30 14.81
CA ARG A 12 -2.75 29.06 15.59
C ARG A 12 -1.57 29.54 14.75
N LEU A 13 -1.34 28.92 13.59
CA LEU A 13 -0.23 29.26 12.69
C LEU A 13 -0.65 30.31 11.65
N VAL A 14 -1.92 30.45 11.36
CA VAL A 14 -2.43 31.39 10.35
C VAL A 14 -1.96 32.82 10.58
N ASP A 15 -2.01 33.29 11.81
CA ASP A 15 -1.57 34.64 12.18
C ASP A 15 -0.04 34.83 12.07
N ARG A 16 0.72 33.75 11.96
CA ARG A 16 2.18 33.75 11.90
C ARG A 16 2.74 33.55 10.50
N ILE A 17 1.91 33.14 9.55
CA ILE A 17 2.32 32.85 8.17
C ILE A 17 1.65 33.86 7.24
N PRO A 18 2.37 34.89 6.78
CA PRO A 18 1.80 35.90 5.87
C PRO A 18 1.19 35.24 4.61
N GLY A 19 -0.02 35.66 4.28
CA GLY A 19 -0.73 35.16 3.08
C GLY A 19 -1.37 33.78 3.24
N LEU A 20 -1.30 33.15 4.43
CA LEU A 20 -2.04 31.93 4.72
C LEU A 20 -3.46 32.31 5.19
N GLU A 21 -4.46 31.78 4.49
CA GLU A 21 -5.87 31.93 4.86
C GLU A 21 -6.50 30.55 5.06
N ILE A 22 -7.43 30.45 6.01
CA ILE A 22 -8.24 29.27 6.24
C ILE A 22 -9.64 29.53 5.69
N LEU A 23 -10.09 28.71 4.75
CA LEU A 23 -11.46 28.73 4.28
C LEU A 23 -12.33 27.80 5.11
N GLY A 24 -13.53 28.24 5.43
CA GLY A 24 -14.54 27.41 6.08
C GLY A 24 -14.24 27.10 7.54
N ALA A 25 -13.58 27.99 8.26
CA ALA A 25 -13.27 27.80 9.67
C ALA A 25 -14.54 27.53 10.50
N GLY A 26 -14.44 26.60 11.47
CA GLY A 26 -15.57 26.26 12.35
C GLY A 26 -16.67 25.43 11.70
N GLY A 27 -16.37 24.75 10.58
CA GLY A 27 -17.32 23.84 9.94
C GLY A 27 -18.40 24.54 9.09
N GLN A 28 -18.09 25.71 8.56
CA GLN A 28 -18.97 26.46 7.67
C GLN A 28 -18.40 26.47 6.26
N TRP A 29 -19.24 26.45 5.22
CA TRP A 29 -18.78 26.66 3.86
C TRP A 29 -18.44 28.12 3.63
N GLU A 30 -17.27 28.38 3.06
CA GLU A 30 -16.80 29.72 2.72
C GLU A 30 -16.24 29.71 1.30
N SER A 31 -16.48 30.81 0.56
CA SER A 31 -15.90 31.00 -0.76
C SER A 31 -14.94 32.19 -0.82
N ARG A 32 -13.94 32.06 -1.67
CA ARG A 32 -12.94 33.09 -1.93
C ARG A 32 -12.65 33.20 -3.43
N VAL A 33 -12.83 34.38 -3.99
CA VAL A 33 -12.43 34.64 -5.36
C VAL A 33 -10.92 34.84 -5.42
N LEU A 34 -10.28 34.11 -6.31
CA LEU A 34 -8.89 34.32 -6.70
C LEU A 34 -8.82 35.33 -7.83
N GLU A 35 -7.94 36.32 -7.68
CA GLU A 35 -7.68 37.34 -8.67
C GLU A 35 -6.28 37.22 -9.25
N VAL A 36 -6.15 37.41 -10.55
CA VAL A 36 -4.90 37.53 -11.30
C VAL A 36 -4.87 38.89 -11.97
N ASP A 37 -3.87 39.70 -11.67
CA ASP A 37 -3.75 41.07 -12.16
C ASP A 37 -5.00 41.93 -11.90
N GLY A 38 -5.63 41.76 -10.73
CA GLY A 38 -6.84 42.46 -10.31
C GLY A 38 -8.12 42.02 -11.03
N LYS A 39 -8.10 40.86 -11.73
CA LYS A 39 -9.28 40.30 -12.40
C LYS A 39 -9.64 38.93 -11.75
N PRO A 40 -10.93 38.70 -11.49
CA PRO A 40 -11.40 37.41 -11.02
C PRO A 40 -11.04 36.29 -11.99
N ALA A 41 -10.42 35.20 -11.49
CA ALA A 41 -9.96 34.08 -12.28
C ALA A 41 -10.66 32.76 -11.90
N ALA A 42 -10.88 32.51 -10.62
CA ALA A 42 -11.56 31.32 -10.11
C ALA A 42 -12.17 31.60 -8.74
N GLU A 43 -13.12 30.76 -8.31
CA GLU A 43 -13.69 30.79 -6.97
C GLU A 43 -13.31 29.50 -6.23
N LEU A 44 -12.63 29.62 -5.08
CA LEU A 44 -12.37 28.51 -4.17
C LEU A 44 -13.52 28.39 -3.17
N VAL A 45 -14.03 27.18 -2.97
CA VAL A 45 -15.10 26.89 -2.02
C VAL A 45 -14.57 25.85 -1.02
N GLY A 46 -14.40 26.26 0.23
CA GLY A 46 -13.74 25.43 1.23
C GLY A 46 -14.56 25.18 2.48
N TRP A 47 -14.32 24.02 3.09
CA TRP A 47 -14.86 23.65 4.38
C TRP A 47 -13.76 23.07 5.25
N SER A 48 -13.67 23.50 6.50
CA SER A 48 -12.65 23.09 7.48
C SER A 48 -13.28 22.36 8.65
N PHE A 49 -12.60 21.33 9.15
CA PHE A 49 -12.99 20.61 10.35
C PHE A 49 -13.13 21.55 11.54
N PRO A 50 -14.31 21.60 12.23
CA PRO A 50 -14.48 22.33 13.48
C PRO A 50 -13.86 21.60 14.68
N GLU A 51 -13.80 20.27 14.61
CA GLU A 51 -13.27 19.36 15.62
C GLU A 51 -12.66 18.11 14.98
N ARG A 52 -11.93 17.29 15.75
CA ARG A 52 -11.18 16.14 15.19
C ARG A 52 -12.06 15.06 14.55
N ARG A 53 -13.35 15.03 14.85
CA ARG A 53 -14.30 14.03 14.35
C ARG A 53 -15.59 14.68 13.93
N VAL A 54 -15.96 14.44 12.69
CA VAL A 54 -17.24 14.87 12.10
C VAL A 54 -17.85 13.66 11.40
N SER A 55 -19.02 13.22 11.86
CA SER A 55 -19.68 12.02 11.33
C SER A 55 -20.76 12.32 10.30
N THR A 56 -21.00 13.58 9.99
CA THR A 56 -21.98 14.04 9.01
C THR A 56 -21.28 14.50 7.73
N SER A 57 -22.00 14.45 6.60
CA SER A 57 -21.52 14.97 5.33
C SER A 57 -21.58 16.49 5.29
N PRO A 58 -20.45 17.20 5.18
CA PRO A 58 -20.49 18.65 4.94
C PRO A 58 -20.99 18.97 3.53
N VAL A 59 -20.81 18.08 2.56
CA VAL A 59 -21.24 18.29 1.18
C VAL A 59 -22.76 18.29 1.06
N ALA A 60 -23.47 17.49 1.87
CA ALA A 60 -24.92 17.51 1.92
C ALA A 60 -25.48 18.89 2.33
N GLU A 61 -24.77 19.60 3.20
CA GLU A 61 -25.15 20.99 3.59
C GLU A 61 -24.93 21.96 2.42
N LEU A 62 -23.85 21.80 1.66
CA LEU A 62 -23.56 22.64 0.48
C LEU A 62 -24.63 22.45 -0.61
N VAL A 63 -25.04 21.22 -0.87
CA VAL A 63 -26.11 20.90 -1.84
C VAL A 63 -27.42 21.57 -1.44
N GLY A 64 -27.71 21.62 -0.14
CA GLY A 64 -28.89 22.29 0.41
C GLY A 64 -28.85 23.83 0.42
N THR A 65 -27.67 24.43 0.23
CA THR A 65 -27.46 25.89 0.30
C THR A 65 -26.80 26.38 -0.99
N PRO A 66 -27.60 26.76 -2.01
CA PRO A 66 -27.06 27.16 -3.30
C PRO A 66 -26.09 28.35 -3.18
N LEU A 67 -24.92 28.23 -3.77
CA LEU A 67 -23.96 29.32 -3.89
C LEU A 67 -24.49 30.41 -4.86
N ALA A 68 -24.06 31.65 -4.66
CA ALA A 68 -24.41 32.73 -5.55
C ALA A 68 -23.96 32.44 -7.00
N ALA A 69 -24.76 32.78 -7.99
CA ALA A 69 -24.41 32.53 -9.40
C ALA A 69 -23.12 33.26 -9.79
N THR A 70 -22.23 32.55 -10.47
CA THR A 70 -20.98 33.10 -11.03
C THR A 70 -20.65 32.41 -12.35
N ASN A 71 -19.85 33.08 -13.18
CA ASN A 71 -19.26 32.48 -14.39
C ASN A 71 -17.82 32.02 -14.17
N LEU A 72 -17.31 32.12 -12.94
CA LEU A 72 -15.97 31.68 -12.60
C LEU A 72 -15.95 30.14 -12.35
N PRO A 73 -14.89 29.48 -12.77
CA PRO A 73 -14.67 28.07 -12.35
C PRO A 73 -14.64 27.96 -10.82
N ARG A 74 -15.39 27.02 -10.29
CA ARG A 74 -15.48 26.75 -8.86
C ARG A 74 -14.72 25.50 -8.48
N ILE A 75 -13.80 25.63 -7.54
CA ILE A 75 -12.94 24.56 -7.09
C ILE A 75 -13.21 24.30 -5.60
N GLY A 76 -13.75 23.13 -5.30
CA GLY A 76 -14.01 22.67 -3.94
C GLY A 76 -12.73 22.21 -3.23
N LEU A 77 -12.55 22.67 -2.00
CA LEU A 77 -11.47 22.25 -1.10
C LEU A 77 -12.08 21.55 0.10
N LEU A 78 -11.85 20.25 0.24
CA LEU A 78 -12.44 19.45 1.31
C LEU A 78 -11.45 18.41 1.83
N HIS A 79 -11.45 18.22 3.15
CA HIS A 79 -10.74 17.11 3.80
C HIS A 79 -11.78 16.12 4.33
N GLY A 80 -11.69 14.84 4.01
CA GLY A 80 -12.64 13.83 4.50
C GLY A 80 -12.65 12.54 3.68
N ASP A 81 -13.58 11.65 4.04
CA ASP A 81 -13.71 10.31 3.50
C ASP A 81 -14.73 10.22 2.37
N LEU A 82 -14.24 10.04 1.13
CA LEU A 82 -15.08 9.83 -0.05
C LEU A 82 -15.60 8.39 -0.07
N ASP A 83 -16.92 8.23 -0.26
CA ASP A 83 -17.65 6.96 -0.40
C ASP A 83 -17.46 5.98 0.79
N ALA A 84 -17.09 6.47 1.97
CA ALA A 84 -17.01 5.65 3.16
C ALA A 84 -18.41 5.35 3.72
N SER A 85 -18.70 4.08 3.97
CA SER A 85 -19.93 3.63 4.63
C SER A 85 -19.85 3.86 6.13
N GLY A 86 -20.11 5.11 6.54
CA GLY A 86 -19.99 5.53 7.94
C GLY A 86 -18.52 5.82 8.31
N GLY A 87 -18.30 6.92 8.97
CA GLY A 87 -16.96 7.36 9.34
C GLY A 87 -17.02 8.52 10.32
N SER A 88 -15.87 8.86 10.88
CA SER A 88 -15.72 10.00 11.80
C SER A 88 -14.93 11.16 11.19
N TYR A 89 -14.68 11.09 9.87
CA TYR A 89 -13.84 12.06 9.20
C TYR A 89 -14.55 12.71 8.01
N ALA A 90 -15.69 13.37 8.32
CA ALA A 90 -16.52 14.08 7.33
C ALA A 90 -16.81 13.19 6.10
N PRO A 91 -17.55 12.07 6.28
CA PRO A 91 -17.87 11.17 5.16
C PRO A 91 -18.81 11.87 4.17
N PHE A 92 -18.55 11.69 2.89
CA PHE A 92 -19.37 12.21 1.80
C PHE A 92 -19.33 11.26 0.60
N THR A 93 -20.28 11.41 -0.31
CA THR A 93 -20.44 10.52 -1.46
C THR A 93 -20.07 11.18 -2.79
N SER A 94 -19.71 10.37 -3.76
CA SER A 94 -19.51 10.78 -5.15
C SER A 94 -20.73 11.48 -5.74
N SER A 95 -21.94 11.06 -5.37
CA SER A 95 -23.19 11.71 -5.80
C SER A 95 -23.31 13.12 -5.24
N GLU A 96 -23.04 13.31 -3.94
CA GLU A 96 -23.08 14.64 -3.32
C GLU A 96 -22.08 15.60 -3.96
N LEU A 97 -20.85 15.14 -4.28
CA LEU A 97 -19.87 15.97 -4.99
C LEU A 97 -20.38 16.44 -6.35
N LYS A 98 -21.05 15.58 -7.10
CA LYS A 98 -21.64 15.93 -8.38
C LYS A 98 -22.81 16.89 -8.22
N ASP A 99 -23.69 16.63 -7.25
CA ASP A 99 -24.90 17.41 -7.01
C ASP A 99 -24.60 18.83 -6.47
N ALA A 100 -23.43 19.02 -5.84
CA ALA A 100 -22.96 20.32 -5.38
C ALA A 100 -22.63 21.30 -6.52
N GLY A 101 -22.46 20.82 -7.76
CA GLY A 101 -22.32 21.66 -8.96
C GLY A 101 -21.04 22.49 -9.02
N LEU A 102 -19.94 22.03 -8.41
CA LEU A 102 -18.61 22.63 -8.56
C LEU A 102 -17.88 22.01 -9.75
N ASP A 103 -16.91 22.74 -10.32
CA ASP A 103 -16.16 22.31 -11.51
C ASP A 103 -15.02 21.34 -11.21
N ALA A 104 -14.51 21.33 -9.97
CA ALA A 104 -13.50 20.36 -9.51
C ALA A 104 -13.51 20.23 -7.98
N TRP A 105 -13.01 19.08 -7.48
CA TRP A 105 -12.83 18.83 -6.06
C TRP A 105 -11.41 18.40 -5.72
N LEU A 106 -10.71 19.17 -4.91
CA LEU A 106 -9.39 18.90 -4.39
C LEU A 106 -9.53 18.35 -2.96
N LEU A 107 -9.29 17.04 -2.81
CA LEU A 107 -9.54 16.33 -1.55
C LEU A 107 -8.26 16.12 -0.74
N GLY A 108 -8.35 16.29 0.57
CA GLY A 108 -7.37 15.89 1.57
C GLY A 108 -7.85 14.69 2.37
N HIS A 109 -7.04 14.13 3.22
CA HIS A 109 -7.19 12.99 4.13
C HIS A 109 -6.42 11.75 3.67
N ILE A 110 -6.61 11.27 2.46
CA ILE A 110 -5.87 10.13 1.94
C ILE A 110 -4.53 10.59 1.36
N HIS A 111 -3.44 10.03 1.89
CA HIS A 111 -2.08 10.42 1.53
C HIS A 111 -1.63 9.91 0.14
N LYS A 112 -2.34 8.95 -0.47
CA LYS A 112 -2.07 8.50 -1.84
C LYS A 112 -2.72 9.46 -2.83
N PRO A 113 -1.94 10.10 -3.73
CA PRO A 113 -2.51 10.97 -4.76
C PRO A 113 -3.40 10.16 -5.71
N SER A 114 -4.59 10.71 -6.00
CA SER A 114 -5.58 10.10 -6.89
C SER A 114 -6.40 11.13 -7.66
N PHE A 115 -6.05 12.43 -7.59
CA PHE A 115 -6.75 13.47 -8.34
C PHE A 115 -6.68 13.19 -9.84
N SER A 116 -7.80 13.37 -10.53
CA SER A 116 -7.91 13.22 -11.99
C SER A 116 -8.94 14.20 -12.55
N LEU A 117 -8.62 14.79 -13.70
CA LEU A 117 -9.58 15.58 -14.48
C LEU A 117 -10.64 14.67 -15.13
N ASP A 118 -10.27 13.42 -15.46
CA ASP A 118 -11.14 12.39 -16.04
C ASP A 118 -11.67 11.45 -14.95
N SER A 119 -12.29 12.02 -13.91
CA SER A 119 -12.84 11.24 -12.82
C SER A 119 -14.09 10.46 -13.24
N SER A 120 -14.18 9.19 -12.79
CA SER A 120 -15.34 8.31 -13.05
C SER A 120 -16.66 8.82 -12.48
N ILE A 121 -16.62 9.78 -11.54
CA ILE A 121 -17.82 10.39 -10.95
C ILE A 121 -18.42 11.52 -11.81
N GLY A 122 -17.77 11.89 -12.93
CA GLY A 122 -18.25 12.89 -13.88
C GLY A 122 -17.96 14.34 -13.49
N VAL A 123 -17.17 14.57 -12.45
CA VAL A 123 -16.56 15.85 -12.09
C VAL A 123 -15.09 15.63 -11.74
N PRO A 124 -14.14 16.46 -12.16
CA PRO A 124 -12.74 16.41 -11.75
C PRO A 124 -12.61 16.29 -10.24
N CYS A 125 -11.99 15.21 -9.75
CA CYS A 125 -11.98 14.90 -8.33
C CYS A 125 -10.85 13.97 -7.93
N GLY A 126 -10.44 14.05 -6.69
CA GLY A 126 -9.58 13.09 -6.03
C GLY A 126 -8.69 13.67 -4.94
N TYR A 127 -7.99 12.80 -4.27
CA TYR A 127 -7.08 13.18 -3.19
C TYR A 127 -5.76 13.73 -3.75
N LEU A 128 -5.31 14.85 -3.21
CA LEU A 128 -4.03 15.46 -3.59
C LEU A 128 -2.83 14.64 -3.11
N GLY A 129 -3.02 13.85 -2.05
CA GLY A 129 -1.97 13.08 -1.42
C GLY A 129 -1.05 13.91 -0.51
N SER A 130 -0.01 13.25 0.03
CA SER A 130 1.01 13.92 0.83
C SER A 130 2.10 14.55 -0.05
N LEU A 131 2.64 15.70 0.39
CA LEU A 131 3.77 16.36 -0.30
C LEU A 131 5.05 15.54 -0.25
N VAL A 132 5.26 14.81 0.84
CA VAL A 132 6.41 13.89 1.06
C VAL A 132 5.89 12.65 1.76
N GLY A 133 6.34 11.48 1.36
CA GLY A 133 6.07 10.23 2.07
C GLY A 133 6.88 10.17 3.38
N LEU A 134 6.27 10.52 4.49
CA LEU A 134 6.92 10.47 5.82
C LEU A 134 6.96 9.05 6.40
N SER A 135 6.25 8.12 5.81
CA SER A 135 6.19 6.71 6.20
C SER A 135 6.50 5.80 5.01
N PRO A 136 7.18 4.66 5.22
CA PRO A 136 7.37 3.67 4.16
C PRO A 136 6.07 3.11 3.55
N LYS A 137 4.93 3.28 4.21
CA LYS A 137 3.61 2.95 3.66
C LYS A 137 3.17 3.91 2.56
N GLU A 138 3.75 5.10 2.52
CA GLU A 138 3.45 6.14 1.55
C GLU A 138 4.38 6.03 0.33
N SER A 139 4.40 4.87 -0.28
CA SER A 139 5.21 4.60 -1.48
C SER A 139 4.73 5.39 -2.70
N GLY A 140 5.58 5.46 -3.73
CA GLY A 140 5.30 6.13 -4.99
C GLY A 140 5.66 7.61 -5.01
N ARG A 141 5.32 8.25 -6.12
CA ARG A 141 5.65 9.66 -6.37
C ARG A 141 4.82 10.59 -5.50
N ARG A 142 5.46 11.62 -4.94
CA ARG A 142 4.83 12.58 -4.04
C ARG A 142 5.20 14.02 -4.43
N GLY A 143 4.35 14.95 -4.07
CA GLY A 143 4.56 16.37 -4.35
C GLY A 143 3.26 17.12 -4.48
N PRO A 144 3.31 18.44 -4.76
CA PRO A 144 2.13 19.26 -5.01
C PRO A 144 1.52 18.99 -6.38
N TRP A 145 0.31 19.46 -6.56
CA TRP A 145 -0.34 19.58 -7.85
C TRP A 145 -0.28 21.03 -8.35
N LEU A 146 0.06 21.21 -9.62
CA LEU A 146 -0.15 22.44 -10.34
C LEU A 146 -1.53 22.36 -11.00
N LEU A 147 -2.42 23.27 -10.66
CA LEU A 147 -3.72 23.43 -11.28
C LEU A 147 -3.76 24.75 -12.03
N GLU A 148 -4.08 24.72 -13.28
CA GLU A 148 -4.18 25.92 -14.12
C GLU A 148 -5.60 26.07 -14.66
N VAL A 149 -6.06 27.32 -14.70
CA VAL A 149 -7.34 27.73 -15.29
C VAL A 149 -7.02 28.62 -16.46
N ASP A 150 -7.37 28.22 -17.68
CA ASP A 150 -7.16 29.06 -18.86
C ASP A 150 -8.22 30.20 -19.00
N ALA A 151 -8.02 31.06 -19.96
CA ALA A 151 -8.92 32.18 -20.22
C ALA A 151 -10.36 31.78 -20.60
N THR A 152 -10.58 30.52 -20.94
CA THR A 152 -11.92 29.94 -21.23
C THR A 152 -12.55 29.28 -20.00
N GLY A 153 -11.84 29.24 -18.87
CA GLY A 153 -12.25 28.53 -17.65
C GLY A 153 -11.95 27.05 -17.65
N LYS A 154 -11.21 26.52 -18.62
CA LYS A 154 -10.83 25.12 -18.69
C LYS A 154 -9.70 24.82 -17.71
N LEU A 155 -9.88 23.76 -16.93
CA LEU A 155 -8.90 23.26 -15.97
C LEU A 155 -7.87 22.34 -16.64
N SER A 156 -6.60 22.51 -16.26
CA SER A 156 -5.54 21.52 -16.46
C SER A 156 -4.85 21.24 -15.14
N ALA A 157 -4.27 20.04 -14.97
CA ALA A 157 -3.63 19.63 -13.73
C ALA A 157 -2.40 18.78 -13.99
N GLU A 158 -1.32 19.06 -13.26
CA GLU A 158 -0.09 18.29 -13.30
C GLU A 158 0.37 17.93 -11.88
N HIS A 159 0.68 16.65 -11.65
CA HIS A 159 1.29 16.21 -10.39
C HIS A 159 2.80 16.42 -10.44
N LEU A 160 3.30 17.42 -9.73
CA LEU A 160 4.72 17.73 -9.65
C LEU A 160 5.39 16.82 -8.63
N ALA A 161 5.93 15.69 -9.08
CA ALA A 161 6.55 14.70 -8.22
C ALA A 161 7.96 15.10 -7.79
N ILE A 162 8.07 16.15 -6.99
CA ILE A 162 9.32 16.81 -6.54
C ILE A 162 9.70 16.47 -5.10
N ALA A 163 9.04 15.51 -4.47
CA ALA A 163 9.38 15.08 -3.12
C ALA A 163 10.84 14.60 -3.04
N PRO A 164 11.63 15.08 -2.06
CA PRO A 164 13.03 14.67 -1.93
C PRO A 164 13.21 13.22 -1.49
N LEU A 165 12.21 12.61 -0.87
CA LEU A 165 12.20 11.23 -0.41
C LEU A 165 11.18 10.41 -1.22
N HIS A 166 11.64 9.29 -1.75
CA HIS A 166 10.81 8.31 -2.44
C HIS A 166 10.87 6.97 -1.71
N TRP A 167 9.72 6.37 -1.42
CA TRP A 167 9.63 5.03 -0.85
C TRP A 167 9.25 4.02 -1.92
N GLN A 168 9.96 2.89 -1.94
CA GLN A 168 9.70 1.80 -2.86
C GLN A 168 9.68 0.46 -2.15
N HIS A 169 8.73 -0.39 -2.53
CA HIS A 169 8.66 -1.78 -2.08
C HIS A 169 9.04 -2.66 -3.24
N LEU A 170 10.05 -3.50 -3.03
CA LEU A 170 10.60 -4.39 -4.04
C LEU A 170 10.51 -5.84 -3.57
N GLU A 171 10.32 -6.74 -4.51
CA GLU A 171 10.52 -8.16 -4.29
C GLU A 171 11.83 -8.59 -4.94
N MET A 172 12.60 -9.41 -4.22
CA MET A 172 13.85 -9.99 -4.70
C MET A 172 13.76 -11.51 -4.60
N ALA A 173 13.84 -12.17 -5.74
CA ALA A 173 13.91 -13.62 -5.78
C ALA A 173 15.30 -14.09 -5.34
N VAL A 174 15.35 -15.07 -4.46
CA VAL A 174 16.56 -15.74 -3.99
C VAL A 174 16.61 -17.12 -4.61
N GLY A 175 17.76 -17.45 -5.20
CA GLY A 175 18.03 -18.75 -5.80
C GLY A 175 18.23 -19.85 -4.76
N GLU A 176 18.01 -21.09 -5.18
CA GLU A 176 18.07 -22.25 -4.28
C GLU A 176 19.43 -22.43 -3.59
N SER A 177 20.51 -22.09 -4.30
CA SER A 177 21.89 -22.21 -3.82
C SER A 177 22.52 -20.88 -3.38
N ASP A 178 21.78 -19.76 -3.46
CA ASP A 178 22.32 -18.45 -3.10
C ASP A 178 22.80 -18.43 -1.65
N THR A 179 24.00 -17.94 -1.46
CA THR A 179 24.58 -17.67 -0.14
C THR A 179 24.15 -16.29 0.38
N VAL A 180 24.45 -15.98 1.64
CA VAL A 180 24.26 -14.64 2.20
C VAL A 180 24.98 -13.57 1.37
N LEU A 181 26.18 -13.89 0.86
CA LEU A 181 26.96 -12.95 0.03
C LEU A 181 26.28 -12.69 -1.33
N ASP A 182 25.73 -13.74 -1.96
CA ASP A 182 24.98 -13.60 -3.21
C ASP A 182 23.72 -12.75 -3.00
N VAL A 183 23.01 -12.98 -1.90
CA VAL A 183 21.83 -12.17 -1.52
C VAL A 183 22.20 -10.71 -1.29
N ALA A 184 23.29 -10.44 -0.57
CA ALA A 184 23.77 -9.07 -0.32
C ALA A 184 24.17 -8.35 -1.61
N ASP A 185 24.88 -9.04 -2.51
CA ASP A 185 25.31 -8.50 -3.82
C ASP A 185 24.08 -8.22 -4.73
N ASN A 186 23.13 -9.14 -4.78
CA ASN A 186 21.89 -8.97 -5.54
C ASN A 186 21.02 -7.83 -4.99
N LEU A 187 21.01 -7.66 -3.67
CA LEU A 187 20.31 -6.56 -3.00
C LEU A 187 20.91 -5.20 -3.40
N SER A 188 22.24 -5.07 -3.38
CA SER A 188 22.93 -3.84 -3.79
C SER A 188 22.66 -3.52 -5.26
N LYS A 189 22.72 -4.52 -6.15
CA LYS A 189 22.39 -4.35 -7.58
C LYS A 189 20.94 -3.91 -7.80
N LEU A 190 20.00 -4.52 -7.07
CA LEU A 190 18.57 -4.17 -7.16
C LEU A 190 18.35 -2.73 -6.71
N ALA A 191 18.96 -2.33 -5.60
CA ALA A 191 18.84 -0.99 -5.05
C ALA A 191 19.44 0.07 -6.00
N GLU A 192 20.64 -0.20 -6.52
CA GLU A 192 21.30 0.67 -7.49
C GLU A 192 20.51 0.80 -8.80
N SER A 193 19.97 -0.30 -9.32
CA SER A 193 19.10 -0.30 -10.50
C SER A 193 17.85 0.55 -10.28
N SER A 194 17.20 0.41 -9.11
CA SER A 194 16.04 1.20 -8.76
C SER A 194 16.35 2.69 -8.65
N ALA A 195 17.49 3.06 -8.07
CA ALA A 195 17.93 4.44 -7.98
C ALA A 195 18.24 5.03 -9.37
N ARG A 196 18.87 4.26 -10.26
CA ARG A 196 19.12 4.67 -11.64
C ARG A 196 17.83 4.90 -12.44
N GLN A 197 16.82 4.04 -12.28
CA GLN A 197 15.53 4.22 -12.94
C GLN A 197 14.84 5.53 -12.51
N LEU A 198 15.00 5.92 -11.24
CA LEU A 198 14.48 7.20 -10.75
C LEU A 198 15.28 8.40 -11.29
N ALA A 199 16.56 8.22 -11.61
CA ALA A 199 17.40 9.26 -12.21
C ALA A 199 16.96 9.66 -13.63
N GLU A 200 16.27 8.78 -14.33
CA GLU A 200 15.70 9.06 -15.66
C GLU A 200 14.43 9.91 -15.62
N LEU A 201 13.85 10.11 -14.43
CA LEU A 201 12.68 10.94 -14.27
C LEU A 201 13.05 12.44 -14.30
N SER A 202 12.15 13.27 -14.81
CA SER A 202 12.33 14.73 -14.91
C SER A 202 12.62 15.42 -13.57
N THR A 203 12.22 14.78 -12.47
CA THR A 203 12.50 15.22 -11.09
C THR A 203 13.01 14.04 -10.28
N GLN A 204 14.34 14.05 -10.08
CA GLN A 204 15.03 12.99 -9.36
C GLN A 204 14.91 13.19 -7.84
N PRO A 205 14.47 12.17 -7.06
CA PRO A 205 14.48 12.26 -5.61
C PRO A 205 15.93 12.24 -5.08
N ARG A 206 16.17 12.92 -3.96
CA ARG A 206 17.47 12.90 -3.28
C ARG A 206 17.71 11.64 -2.47
N LEU A 207 16.61 11.03 -1.97
CA LEU A 207 16.64 9.84 -1.13
C LEU A 207 15.68 8.79 -1.65
N LEU A 208 16.14 7.56 -1.72
CA LEU A 208 15.33 6.37 -2.00
C LEU A 208 15.36 5.45 -0.78
N GLY A 209 14.23 5.30 -0.11
CA GLY A 209 14.05 4.35 0.97
C GLY A 209 13.45 3.05 0.43
N LEU A 210 14.10 1.92 0.67
CA LEU A 210 13.71 0.61 0.16
C LEU A 210 13.17 -0.29 1.25
N ARG A 211 12.08 -0.97 0.95
CA ARG A 211 11.61 -2.16 1.65
C ARG A 211 11.67 -3.33 0.71
N ILE A 212 12.39 -4.35 1.10
CA ILE A 212 12.69 -5.50 0.24
C ILE A 212 12.07 -6.74 0.86
N ARG A 213 11.36 -7.51 0.05
CA ARG A 213 10.82 -8.80 0.41
C ARG A 213 11.60 -9.88 -0.35
N LEU A 214 12.27 -10.73 0.40
CA LEU A 214 12.94 -11.89 -0.17
C LEU A 214 11.89 -12.97 -0.43
N THR A 215 11.90 -13.53 -1.64
CA THR A 215 10.97 -14.59 -2.06
C THR A 215 11.75 -15.73 -2.72
N GLY A 216 11.14 -16.90 -2.78
CA GLY A 216 11.77 -18.08 -3.39
C GLY A 216 12.07 -19.17 -2.39
N ARG A 217 12.93 -20.11 -2.82
CA ARG A 217 13.36 -21.26 -2.02
C ARG A 217 14.86 -21.29 -1.92
N SER A 218 15.39 -21.45 -0.71
CA SER A 218 16.82 -21.50 -0.50
C SER A 218 17.23 -22.62 0.47
N ARG A 219 18.33 -23.30 0.18
CA ARG A 219 18.99 -24.23 1.09
C ARG A 219 19.66 -23.50 2.26
N ASN A 220 20.01 -22.24 2.04
CA ASN A 220 20.68 -21.37 3.01
C ASN A 220 19.71 -20.44 3.75
N ARG A 221 18.40 -20.80 3.77
CA ARG A 221 17.33 -19.98 4.36
C ARG A 221 17.65 -19.52 5.78
N GLU A 222 18.14 -20.43 6.63
CA GLU A 222 18.43 -20.10 8.03
C GLU A 222 19.53 -19.03 8.15
N SER A 223 20.65 -19.19 7.46
CA SER A 223 21.74 -18.21 7.45
C SER A 223 21.31 -16.87 6.85
N ILE A 224 20.43 -16.89 5.82
CA ILE A 224 19.88 -15.66 5.23
C ILE A 224 18.92 -14.99 6.22
N ALA A 225 18.08 -15.75 6.93
CA ALA A 225 17.17 -15.22 7.95
C ALA A 225 17.94 -14.60 9.13
N GLU A 226 19.02 -15.24 9.60
CA GLU A 226 19.92 -14.69 10.62
C GLU A 226 20.56 -13.38 10.16
N TRP A 227 21.08 -13.33 8.93
CA TRP A 227 21.63 -12.12 8.35
C TRP A 227 20.59 -11.01 8.24
N CYS A 228 19.37 -11.33 7.82
CA CYS A 228 18.27 -10.35 7.80
C CYS A 228 17.98 -9.79 9.19
N ALA A 229 17.99 -10.65 10.22
CA ALA A 229 17.71 -10.27 11.60
C ALA A 229 18.85 -9.47 12.24
N ALA A 230 20.10 -9.73 11.88
CA ALA A 230 21.27 -8.99 12.35
C ALA A 230 21.22 -7.50 11.94
N GLY A 231 20.64 -7.20 10.78
CA GLY A 231 20.41 -5.82 10.36
C GLY A 231 21.64 -5.07 9.87
N ASP A 232 22.77 -5.72 9.64
CA ASP A 232 24.03 -5.11 9.21
C ASP A 232 23.88 -4.37 7.87
N TRP A 233 22.95 -4.83 7.02
CA TRP A 233 22.57 -4.19 5.76
C TRP A 233 21.92 -2.80 5.94
N ALA A 234 21.40 -2.47 7.13
CA ALA A 234 20.70 -1.20 7.39
C ALA A 234 21.66 -0.02 7.59
N ALA A 235 22.92 -0.29 7.88
CA ALA A 235 23.90 0.76 8.22
C ALA A 235 24.45 1.51 6.99
N ALA A 236 24.28 0.97 5.78
CA ALA A 236 24.84 1.54 4.58
C ALA A 236 23.83 2.47 3.87
N THR A 237 24.21 3.74 3.70
CA THR A 237 23.61 4.62 2.70
C THR A 237 24.57 4.68 1.51
N GLU A 238 24.10 4.26 0.35
CA GLU A 238 24.89 4.22 -0.87
C GLU A 238 24.35 5.26 -1.87
N TRP A 239 25.10 5.52 -2.93
CA TRP A 239 24.78 6.52 -3.92
C TRP A 239 24.73 5.93 -5.33
N ALA A 240 23.70 6.28 -6.08
CA ALA A 240 23.60 6.06 -7.52
C ALA A 240 23.33 7.41 -8.20
N GLY A 241 24.38 8.01 -8.77
CA GLY A 241 24.31 9.39 -9.25
C GLY A 241 24.07 10.38 -8.12
N GLU A 242 23.01 11.17 -8.21
CA GLU A 242 22.62 12.17 -7.20
C GLU A 242 21.60 11.64 -6.17
N THR A 243 21.12 10.39 -6.32
CA THR A 243 20.19 9.77 -5.39
C THR A 243 20.94 8.90 -4.39
N ALA A 244 20.83 9.22 -3.12
CA ALA A 244 21.23 8.32 -2.04
C ALA A 244 20.14 7.27 -1.83
N PHE A 245 20.51 6.02 -1.58
CA PHE A 245 19.55 4.98 -1.24
C PHE A 245 19.94 4.25 0.04
N PHE A 246 18.93 3.77 0.74
CA PHE A 246 19.08 2.99 1.95
C PHE A 246 17.98 1.93 2.05
N VAL A 247 18.32 0.80 2.66
CA VAL A 247 17.35 -0.24 2.96
C VAL A 247 16.77 0.01 4.34
N ASN A 248 15.44 0.20 4.41
CA ASN A 248 14.73 0.42 5.67
C ASN A 248 14.35 -0.90 6.35
N LYS A 249 14.00 -1.91 5.53
CA LYS A 249 13.58 -3.22 6.04
C LYS A 249 13.75 -4.29 4.98
N ILE A 250 14.26 -5.44 5.40
CA ILE A 250 14.16 -6.70 4.65
C ILE A 250 13.12 -7.58 5.35
N THR A 251 12.23 -8.19 4.59
CA THR A 251 11.27 -9.19 5.08
C THR A 251 11.62 -10.53 4.47
N ASP A 252 11.96 -11.48 5.29
CA ASP A 252 12.17 -12.86 4.86
C ASP A 252 10.81 -13.54 4.62
N SER A 253 10.62 -14.00 3.37
CA SER A 253 9.49 -14.81 2.94
C SER A 253 10.00 -16.04 2.16
N LEU A 254 11.22 -16.49 2.47
CA LEU A 254 11.82 -17.64 1.84
C LEU A 254 11.21 -18.95 2.37
N GLU A 255 11.09 -19.89 1.48
CA GLU A 255 10.82 -21.31 1.83
C GLU A 255 12.13 -22.07 1.86
N LEU A 256 12.22 -23.12 2.70
CA LEU A 256 13.36 -24.03 2.67
C LEU A 256 13.33 -24.85 1.37
N ALA A 257 14.46 -24.87 0.65
CA ALA A 257 14.62 -25.76 -0.49
C ALA A 257 14.91 -27.19 0.01
N LEU A 258 13.91 -28.04 -0.08
CA LEU A 258 13.99 -29.43 0.33
C LEU A 258 14.15 -30.35 -0.87
N ASP A 259 15.16 -31.20 -0.86
CA ASP A 259 15.21 -32.34 -1.77
C ASP A 259 14.27 -33.43 -1.28
N LEU A 260 13.01 -33.35 -1.71
CA LEU A 260 11.99 -34.29 -1.30
C LEU A 260 12.30 -35.73 -1.76
N GLN A 261 13.08 -35.90 -2.82
CA GLN A 261 13.48 -37.23 -3.31
C GLN A 261 14.44 -37.88 -2.33
N GLU A 262 15.49 -37.15 -1.93
CA GLU A 262 16.45 -37.62 -0.92
C GLU A 262 15.78 -37.86 0.43
N LEU A 263 14.95 -36.91 0.89
CA LEU A 263 14.22 -37.01 2.16
C LEU A 263 13.18 -38.12 2.20
N SER A 264 12.70 -38.60 1.04
CA SER A 264 11.66 -39.64 0.96
C SER A 264 12.20 -41.04 1.18
N ILE A 265 13.53 -41.18 1.33
CA ILE A 265 14.17 -42.50 1.54
C ILE A 265 14.05 -42.92 3.02
N GLY A 266 13.29 -43.96 3.27
CA GLY A 266 13.04 -44.50 4.62
C GLY A 266 11.57 -44.52 5.00
N ASP A 267 11.32 -44.82 6.28
CA ASP A 267 10.01 -44.97 6.91
C ASP A 267 9.86 -44.18 8.22
N ASP A 268 10.80 -43.26 8.46
CA ASP A 268 10.69 -42.33 9.57
C ASP A 268 9.65 -41.21 9.25
N PRO A 269 9.19 -40.42 10.25
CA PRO A 269 8.20 -39.38 10.03
C PRO A 269 8.58 -38.36 8.99
N LEU A 270 9.88 -38.08 8.83
CA LEU A 270 10.40 -37.13 7.86
C LEU A 270 10.26 -37.66 6.43
N ALA A 271 10.69 -38.93 6.22
CA ALA A 271 10.57 -39.63 4.95
C ALA A 271 9.09 -39.80 4.52
N LEU A 272 8.22 -40.17 5.43
CA LEU A 272 6.78 -40.30 5.18
C LEU A 272 6.13 -38.97 4.77
N MET A 273 6.55 -37.87 5.39
CA MET A 273 6.04 -36.53 5.01
C MET A 273 6.56 -36.14 3.62
N ALA A 274 7.85 -36.33 3.33
CA ALA A 274 8.43 -36.07 2.03
C ALA A 274 7.75 -36.90 0.92
N GLN A 275 7.44 -38.17 1.15
CA GLN A 275 6.68 -39.01 0.22
C GLN A 275 5.29 -38.45 -0.07
N LYS A 276 4.55 -37.98 0.95
CA LYS A 276 3.25 -37.33 0.74
C LYS A 276 3.34 -36.05 -0.09
N LEU A 277 4.36 -35.23 0.13
CA LEU A 277 4.60 -34.04 -0.66
C LEU A 277 4.98 -34.35 -2.11
N LEU A 278 5.74 -35.43 -2.34
CA LEU A 278 6.04 -35.91 -3.68
C LEU A 278 4.75 -36.36 -4.40
N VAL A 279 3.87 -37.07 -3.72
CA VAL A 279 2.55 -37.50 -4.24
C VAL A 279 1.72 -36.26 -4.62
N LEU A 280 1.70 -35.21 -3.81
CA LEU A 280 1.00 -33.94 -4.14
C LEU A 280 1.56 -33.29 -5.41
N LYS A 281 2.89 -33.35 -5.61
CA LYS A 281 3.53 -32.79 -6.81
C LYS A 281 3.29 -33.64 -8.08
N GLN A 282 3.42 -34.97 -7.98
CA GLN A 282 3.37 -35.87 -9.13
C GLN A 282 1.97 -36.03 -9.73
N GLY A 283 0.94 -35.93 -8.92
CA GLY A 283 -0.45 -36.09 -9.39
C GLY A 283 -0.93 -37.56 -9.39
N GLY A 284 -1.99 -37.83 -10.17
CA GLY A 284 -2.58 -39.14 -10.30
C GLY A 284 -3.51 -39.54 -9.15
N GLU A 285 -3.91 -40.84 -9.14
CA GLU A 285 -4.82 -41.39 -8.11
C GLU A 285 -4.36 -41.18 -6.67
N PRO A 286 -3.03 -41.34 -6.33
CA PRO A 286 -2.59 -41.10 -4.97
C PRO A 286 -2.81 -39.65 -4.48
N ARG A 287 -2.62 -38.67 -5.37
CA ARG A 287 -2.94 -37.25 -5.04
C ARG A 287 -4.43 -37.07 -4.78
N GLN A 288 -5.29 -37.65 -5.61
CA GLN A 288 -6.74 -37.53 -5.43
C GLN A 288 -7.22 -38.16 -4.11
N ALA A 289 -6.61 -39.25 -3.69
CA ALA A 289 -6.87 -39.85 -2.38
C ALA A 289 -6.52 -38.89 -1.23
N LEU A 290 -5.35 -38.22 -1.29
CA LEU A 290 -4.95 -37.21 -0.30
C LEU A 290 -5.90 -36.00 -0.29
N LEU A 291 -6.28 -35.48 -1.46
CA LEU A 291 -7.22 -34.36 -1.56
C LEU A 291 -8.60 -34.71 -1.03
N THR A 292 -9.07 -35.93 -1.28
CA THR A 292 -10.34 -36.42 -0.75
C THR A 292 -10.32 -36.50 0.78
N ALA A 293 -9.25 -37.05 1.37
CA ALA A 293 -9.10 -37.13 2.81
C ALA A 293 -9.01 -35.71 3.46
N ALA A 294 -8.26 -34.81 2.83
CA ALA A 294 -8.15 -33.41 3.28
C ALA A 294 -9.51 -32.70 3.22
N ARG A 295 -10.26 -32.85 2.13
CA ARG A 295 -11.57 -32.26 1.96
C ARG A 295 -12.54 -32.74 3.05
N GLN A 296 -12.56 -34.04 3.33
CA GLN A 296 -13.38 -34.61 4.41
C GLN A 296 -13.00 -34.04 5.78
N SER A 297 -11.71 -33.86 6.06
CA SER A 297 -11.24 -33.31 7.34
C SER A 297 -11.56 -31.82 7.48
N MET A 298 -11.56 -31.05 6.38
CA MET A 298 -11.81 -29.61 6.39
C MET A 298 -13.30 -29.26 6.27
N GLN A 299 -14.13 -30.17 5.83
CA GLN A 299 -15.54 -29.92 5.58
C GLN A 299 -16.26 -29.46 6.86
N GLY A 300 -16.02 -30.10 7.99
CA GLY A 300 -16.63 -29.72 9.27
C GLY A 300 -16.16 -28.35 9.79
N VAL A 301 -14.97 -27.89 9.37
CA VAL A 301 -14.47 -26.54 9.69
C VAL A 301 -15.09 -25.52 8.75
N ALA A 302 -15.19 -25.83 7.47
CA ALA A 302 -15.78 -24.93 6.46
C ALA A 302 -17.28 -24.70 6.65
N GLU A 303 -17.99 -25.70 7.19
CA GLU A 303 -19.43 -25.62 7.50
C GLU A 303 -19.73 -24.91 8.82
N ASN A 304 -18.71 -24.59 9.63
CA ASN A 304 -18.88 -23.86 10.88
C ASN A 304 -19.24 -22.41 10.58
N GLY A 305 -20.39 -21.94 11.06
CA GLY A 305 -20.92 -20.59 10.83
C GLY A 305 -20.02 -19.44 11.32
N SER A 306 -18.93 -19.73 12.06
CA SER A 306 -17.88 -18.76 12.37
C SER A 306 -16.97 -18.41 11.17
N TRP A 307 -17.05 -19.17 10.08
CA TRP A 307 -16.37 -18.93 8.82
C TRP A 307 -17.33 -18.35 7.78
N SER A 308 -18.02 -17.26 8.11
CA SER A 308 -18.72 -16.50 7.09
C SER A 308 -17.72 -15.82 6.16
N LYS A 309 -17.93 -15.92 4.84
CA LYS A 309 -17.15 -15.14 3.87
C LYS A 309 -17.30 -13.67 4.24
N LEU A 310 -16.19 -12.96 4.42
CA LEU A 310 -16.19 -11.51 4.49
C LEU A 310 -16.77 -10.98 3.18
N ASP A 311 -17.70 -10.03 3.25
CA ASP A 311 -18.42 -9.51 2.07
C ASP A 311 -17.50 -9.02 0.95
N ASP A 312 -16.30 -8.54 1.30
CA ASP A 312 -15.28 -8.05 0.37
C ASP A 312 -14.50 -9.17 -0.38
N LEU A 313 -14.73 -10.44 -0.02
CA LEU A 313 -14.07 -11.61 -0.61
C LEU A 313 -15.03 -12.49 -1.43
N ARG A 314 -16.05 -11.91 -2.06
CA ARG A 314 -17.03 -12.66 -2.88
C ARG A 314 -16.39 -13.43 -4.03
N ASP A 315 -15.24 -12.98 -4.53
CA ASP A 315 -14.45 -13.63 -5.58
C ASP A 315 -13.35 -14.54 -5.03
N ALA A 316 -13.31 -14.80 -3.71
CA ALA A 316 -12.33 -15.72 -3.14
C ALA A 316 -12.59 -17.15 -3.64
N GLU A 317 -11.54 -17.80 -4.14
CA GLU A 317 -11.57 -19.18 -4.57
C GLU A 317 -12.11 -20.10 -3.46
N ASP A 318 -12.83 -21.14 -3.87
CA ASP A 318 -13.34 -22.15 -2.93
C ASP A 318 -12.15 -22.82 -2.19
N PRO A 319 -12.07 -22.70 -0.85
CA PRO A 319 -10.96 -23.25 -0.08
C PRO A 319 -10.89 -24.78 -0.15
N LEU A 320 -11.95 -25.45 -0.61
CA LEU A 320 -12.01 -26.89 -0.84
C LEU A 320 -11.74 -27.28 -2.30
N ALA A 321 -11.48 -26.33 -3.19
CA ALA A 321 -11.04 -26.59 -4.54
C ALA A 321 -9.67 -27.30 -4.55
N ASP A 322 -9.43 -28.14 -5.55
CA ASP A 322 -8.19 -28.93 -5.65
C ASP A 322 -6.94 -28.04 -5.57
N VAL A 323 -6.93 -26.89 -6.25
CA VAL A 323 -5.80 -25.95 -6.26
C VAL A 323 -5.52 -25.41 -4.86
N ALA A 324 -6.54 -24.90 -4.18
CA ALA A 324 -6.44 -24.35 -2.83
C ALA A 324 -6.00 -25.41 -1.80
N LEU A 325 -6.52 -26.64 -1.93
CA LEU A 325 -6.12 -27.76 -1.08
C LEU A 325 -4.66 -28.17 -1.32
N ILE A 326 -4.21 -28.25 -2.59
CA ILE A 326 -2.81 -28.55 -2.92
C ILE A 326 -1.87 -27.51 -2.30
N GLU A 327 -2.18 -26.22 -2.44
CA GLU A 327 -1.39 -25.14 -1.84
C GLU A 327 -1.35 -25.23 -0.31
N THR A 328 -2.50 -25.45 0.31
CA THR A 328 -2.62 -25.55 1.77
C THR A 328 -1.85 -26.76 2.32
N LEU A 329 -2.01 -27.93 1.70
CA LEU A 329 -1.31 -29.15 2.09
C LEU A 329 0.20 -29.05 1.83
N THR A 330 0.61 -28.43 0.72
CA THR A 330 2.03 -28.22 0.42
C THR A 330 2.67 -27.31 1.46
N ARG A 331 2.02 -26.19 1.81
CA ARG A 331 2.50 -25.27 2.83
C ARG A 331 2.59 -25.92 4.21
N ALA A 332 1.55 -26.62 4.62
CA ALA A 332 1.53 -27.32 5.90
C ALA A 332 2.58 -28.45 5.96
N GLY A 333 2.72 -29.22 4.87
CA GLY A 333 3.71 -30.29 4.78
C GLY A 333 5.16 -29.79 4.80
N ASN A 334 5.46 -28.69 4.08
CA ASN A 334 6.78 -28.06 4.13
C ASN A 334 7.10 -27.56 5.56
N GLY A 335 6.16 -26.88 6.22
CA GLY A 335 6.35 -26.45 7.61
C GLY A 335 6.56 -27.60 8.59
N ALA A 336 5.87 -28.73 8.39
CA ALA A 336 6.09 -29.93 9.19
C ALA A 336 7.47 -30.56 8.95
N LEU A 337 7.94 -30.62 7.70
CA LEU A 337 9.30 -31.09 7.37
C LEU A 337 10.36 -30.17 7.98
N GLU A 338 10.22 -28.87 7.90
CA GLU A 338 11.14 -27.92 8.53
C GLU A 338 11.23 -28.16 10.05
N ALA A 339 10.08 -28.33 10.71
CA ALA A 339 10.05 -28.61 12.15
C ALA A 339 10.73 -29.96 12.51
N LEU A 340 10.53 -31.00 11.70
CA LEU A 340 11.15 -32.31 11.90
C LEU A 340 12.66 -32.25 11.66
N LEU A 341 13.13 -31.50 10.65
CA LEU A 341 14.56 -31.31 10.39
C LEU A 341 15.23 -30.54 11.53
N ALA A 342 14.61 -29.48 12.03
CA ALA A 342 15.11 -28.72 13.18
C ALA A 342 15.24 -29.61 14.44
N GLN A 343 14.26 -30.47 14.71
CA GLN A 343 14.33 -31.44 15.83
C GLN A 343 15.45 -32.48 15.65
N ARG A 344 15.70 -32.93 14.42
CA ARG A 344 16.77 -33.85 14.12
C ARG A 344 18.14 -33.21 14.36
N GLY A 345 18.37 -32.00 13.86
CA GLY A 345 19.61 -31.26 14.08
C GLY A 345 19.90 -30.98 15.55
N GLN A 346 18.88 -30.63 16.35
CA GLN A 346 19.05 -30.46 17.80
C GLN A 346 19.45 -31.76 18.52
N ARG A 347 18.90 -32.92 18.12
CA ARG A 347 19.27 -34.21 18.70
C ARG A 347 20.70 -34.64 18.38
N GLU A 348 21.16 -34.37 17.15
CA GLU A 348 22.54 -34.67 16.73
C GLU A 348 23.54 -33.77 17.48
N GLN A 349 23.22 -32.50 17.78
CA GLN A 349 24.07 -31.61 18.60
C GLN A 349 24.13 -32.01 20.09
N VAL A 350 23.08 -32.62 20.65
CA VAL A 350 23.04 -33.05 22.05
C VAL A 350 23.78 -34.41 22.26
N THR A 351 23.93 -35.15 21.16
CA THR A 351 24.60 -36.49 21.19
C THR A 351 26.06 -36.47 20.74
N ALA A 352 26.56 -35.31 20.25
CA ALA A 352 27.96 -35.05 19.90
C ALA A 352 28.68 -34.31 21.04
#